data_f8867efd0342c4c06a0adefd60cbaa19
#
_entry.id   f8867efd0342c4c06a0adefd60cbaa19
#
_cell.length_a   1.000
_cell.length_b   1.000
_cell.length_c   1.000
_cell.angle_alpha   90.00
_cell.angle_beta   90.00
_cell.angle_gamma   90.00
#
_symmetry.space_group_name_H-M   'P 1'
#
loop_
_entity.id
_entity.type
_entity.pdbx_description
1 polymer ?
#
loop_
_entity_poly.entity_id
_entity_poly.type
_entity_poly.pdbx_seq_one_letter_code
_entity_poly.pdbx_strand_id
1 'polypeptide(L)'
;MLTLTAFIANAQPSAIAPQDYQQMLKKGIDVDWWGRSEKNKYGAYSEMAVKKFAQQGIKHVRFRLHHYHFTDDDFKRLLSQINTCIQYDIIPIIAFSAKPYKENPNVEERKKVVEWWKVMAENCKDLSPKVSFDLIVEPSDKVKKDVAELNSLYEDCMTAIRNTNPKRIVFIAPQKLSHPEGLKYLKMPSQGNGYTMAEWHFYAAGPSKTNDKKRWTTGTAEEKQLIKNSIEVAVDWQKKSGIYTWVGAWMPGDYNKGDNYSVKEQIEFASFMTEQLDKYGIPFAVNSDDQFYDYQAENWIPKYKDLLNKIF
;
A
#
# COMPACT_ATOMS: atom_id res chain seq x y z
N MET A 1 11.64 54.68 13.31
CA MET A 1 11.03 53.45 13.87
C MET A 1 10.99 52.43 12.77
N LEU A 2 11.99 51.54 12.68
CA LEU A 2 12.04 50.46 11.66
C LEU A 2 11.30 49.27 12.23
N THR A 3 10.19 48.88 11.63
CA THR A 3 9.46 47.66 11.93
C THR A 3 10.18 46.48 11.25
N LEU A 4 10.87 45.67 12.06
CA LEU A 4 11.42 44.37 11.61
C LEU A 4 10.26 43.38 11.44
N THR A 5 9.87 43.14 10.20
CA THR A 5 8.97 42.02 9.86
C THR A 5 9.80 40.75 9.92
N ALA A 6 9.63 39.99 10.99
CA ALA A 6 10.20 38.62 11.09
C ALA A 6 9.50 37.73 10.07
N PHE A 7 10.19 37.29 9.03
CA PHE A 7 9.79 36.18 8.20
C PHE A 7 9.91 34.89 9.06
N ILE A 8 8.77 34.41 9.53
CA ILE A 8 8.71 33.04 10.05
C ILE A 8 8.86 32.11 8.84
N ALA A 9 10.09 31.64 8.60
CA ALA A 9 10.31 30.54 7.69
C ALA A 9 9.58 29.32 8.29
N ASN A 10 8.47 28.92 7.69
CA ASN A 10 7.85 27.64 7.98
C ASN A 10 8.88 26.54 7.66
N ALA A 11 9.54 26.02 8.68
CA ALA A 11 10.43 24.89 8.53
C ALA A 11 9.60 23.74 7.94
N GLN A 12 9.96 23.28 6.75
CA GLN A 12 9.35 22.07 6.18
C GLN A 12 9.52 20.94 7.19
N PRO A 13 8.46 20.12 7.43
CA PRO A 13 8.55 19.03 8.36
C PRO A 13 9.74 18.13 8.01
N SER A 14 10.53 17.75 9.01
CA SER A 14 11.72 16.92 8.81
C SER A 14 11.33 15.59 8.12
N ALA A 15 12.13 15.17 7.14
CA ALA A 15 11.94 13.88 6.48
C ALA A 15 11.99 12.72 7.48
N ILE A 16 11.21 11.68 7.24
CA ILE A 16 11.15 10.47 8.07
C ILE A 16 12.07 9.42 7.44
N ALA A 17 13.03 8.90 8.20
CA ALA A 17 13.90 7.83 7.69
C ALA A 17 13.09 6.54 7.43
N PRO A 18 13.47 5.69 6.44
CA PRO A 18 12.73 4.47 6.12
C PRO A 18 12.57 3.51 7.30
N GLN A 19 13.56 3.43 8.20
CA GLN A 19 13.47 2.62 9.41
C GLN A 19 12.34 3.10 10.31
N ASP A 20 12.29 4.39 10.59
CA ASP A 20 11.28 4.98 11.46
C ASP A 20 9.90 4.89 10.79
N TYR A 21 9.87 5.10 9.46
CA TYR A 21 8.64 5.00 8.68
C TYR A 21 8.07 3.57 8.73
N GLN A 22 8.90 2.53 8.57
CA GLN A 22 8.48 1.14 8.71
C GLN A 22 7.85 0.89 10.09
N GLN A 23 8.47 1.39 11.16
CA GLN A 23 7.95 1.23 12.53
C GLN A 23 6.64 1.99 12.75
N MET A 24 6.44 3.12 12.09
CA MET A 24 5.20 3.91 12.19
C MET A 24 4.03 3.26 11.47
N LEU A 25 4.26 2.54 10.37
CA LEU A 25 3.20 1.92 9.57
C LEU A 25 2.38 0.91 10.36
N LYS A 26 3.01 0.06 11.16
CA LYS A 26 2.33 -0.99 11.94
C LYS A 26 1.31 -1.77 11.10
N LYS A 27 0.02 -1.71 11.46
CA LYS A 27 -1.08 -2.44 10.82
C LYS A 27 -2.00 -1.46 10.12
N GLY A 28 -2.37 -1.76 8.90
CA GLY A 28 -3.17 -0.89 8.05
C GLY A 28 -4.21 -1.63 7.21
N ILE A 29 -4.91 -0.88 6.38
CA ILE A 29 -5.96 -1.40 5.51
C ILE A 29 -5.93 -0.69 4.15
N ASP A 30 -6.19 -1.46 3.09
CA ASP A 30 -6.46 -0.89 1.78
C ASP A 30 -7.87 -0.28 1.77
N VAL A 31 -8.01 0.87 1.09
CA VAL A 31 -9.30 1.54 0.98
C VAL A 31 -9.72 1.70 -0.48
N ASP A 32 -10.98 1.39 -0.76
CA ASP A 32 -11.62 1.52 -2.06
C ASP A 32 -12.45 2.83 -2.16
N TRP A 33 -11.92 3.94 -1.64
CA TRP A 33 -12.55 5.27 -1.70
C TRP A 33 -12.52 5.88 -3.11
N TRP A 34 -11.80 5.23 -4.02
CA TRP A 34 -11.70 5.57 -5.43
C TRP A 34 -12.11 4.36 -6.28
N GLY A 35 -13.15 4.53 -7.09
CA GLY A 35 -13.70 3.46 -7.92
C GLY A 35 -12.76 3.08 -9.07
N ARG A 36 -13.02 1.92 -9.64
CA ARG A 36 -12.17 1.32 -10.69
C ARG A 36 -12.57 1.69 -12.12
N SER A 37 -13.66 2.42 -12.32
CA SER A 37 -14.16 2.79 -13.64
C SER A 37 -14.57 4.25 -13.70
N GLU A 38 -14.50 4.86 -14.90
CA GLU A 38 -14.91 6.25 -15.10
C GLU A 38 -16.38 6.51 -14.75
N LYS A 39 -17.26 5.49 -14.92
CA LYS A 39 -18.67 5.60 -14.54
C LYS A 39 -18.88 5.62 -13.02
N ASN A 40 -17.94 5.05 -12.28
CA ASN A 40 -17.97 4.95 -10.82
C ASN A 40 -16.59 5.31 -10.26
N LYS A 41 -16.21 6.58 -10.46
CA LYS A 41 -14.89 7.09 -10.14
C LYS A 41 -14.65 7.19 -8.63
N TYR A 42 -15.70 7.40 -7.85
CA TYR A 42 -15.60 7.56 -6.41
C TYR A 42 -16.24 6.36 -5.71
N GLY A 43 -15.48 5.75 -4.81
CA GLY A 43 -15.99 4.77 -3.86
C GLY A 43 -16.60 5.44 -2.63
N ALA A 44 -17.08 4.61 -1.72
CA ALA A 44 -17.64 5.09 -0.46
C ALA A 44 -16.52 5.63 0.44
N TYR A 45 -16.79 6.79 1.04
CA TYR A 45 -15.89 7.46 1.98
C TYR A 45 -16.70 8.22 3.02
N SER A 46 -16.29 8.15 4.27
CA SER A 46 -16.74 9.08 5.30
C SER A 46 -15.63 9.37 6.31
N GLU A 47 -15.64 10.57 6.91
CA GLU A 47 -14.73 10.91 8.01
C GLU A 47 -14.97 9.99 9.23
N MET A 48 -16.22 9.56 9.43
CA MET A 48 -16.56 8.60 10.50
C MET A 48 -15.82 7.28 10.30
N ALA A 49 -15.66 6.80 9.05
CA ALA A 49 -14.87 5.61 8.75
C ALA A 49 -13.42 5.79 9.20
N VAL A 50 -12.79 6.93 8.85
CA VAL A 50 -11.41 7.23 9.25
C VAL A 50 -11.26 7.24 10.78
N LYS A 51 -12.21 7.87 11.48
CA LYS A 51 -12.26 7.89 12.95
C LYS A 51 -12.38 6.47 13.53
N LYS A 52 -13.27 5.63 12.97
CA LYS A 52 -13.46 4.24 13.40
C LYS A 52 -12.21 3.39 13.12
N PHE A 53 -11.52 3.64 12.02
CA PHE A 53 -10.25 2.98 11.68
C PHE A 53 -9.19 3.30 12.72
N ALA A 54 -9.02 4.58 13.08
CA ALA A 54 -8.10 5.00 14.13
C ALA A 54 -8.42 4.35 15.49
N GLN A 55 -9.71 4.29 15.85
CA GLN A 55 -10.18 3.65 17.08
C GLN A 55 -9.92 2.14 17.11
N GLN A 56 -9.96 1.45 15.95
CA GLN A 56 -9.64 0.03 15.81
C GLN A 56 -8.14 -0.25 15.92
N GLY A 57 -7.28 0.77 15.86
CA GLY A 57 -5.81 0.61 15.90
C GLY A 57 -5.14 0.63 14.53
N ILE A 58 -5.87 0.90 13.46
CA ILE A 58 -5.32 1.05 12.10
C ILE A 58 -4.41 2.28 12.06
N LYS A 59 -3.17 2.11 11.58
CA LYS A 59 -2.14 3.14 11.56
C LYS A 59 -1.79 3.64 10.16
N HIS A 60 -2.17 2.93 9.12
CA HIS A 60 -2.05 3.42 7.75
C HIS A 60 -3.21 2.95 6.87
N VAL A 61 -3.49 3.71 5.83
CA VAL A 61 -4.40 3.35 4.77
C VAL A 61 -3.71 3.49 3.41
N ARG A 62 -3.97 2.55 2.49
CA ARG A 62 -3.51 2.66 1.12
C ARG A 62 -4.67 3.04 0.20
N PHE A 63 -4.56 4.22 -0.41
CA PHE A 63 -5.48 4.72 -1.43
C PHE A 63 -5.16 4.06 -2.76
N ARG A 64 -6.02 3.19 -3.26
CA ARG A 64 -5.84 2.55 -4.57
C ARG A 64 -6.45 3.43 -5.67
N LEU A 65 -5.61 4.19 -6.40
CA LEU A 65 -6.04 5.08 -7.47
C LEU A 65 -5.95 4.36 -8.81
N HIS A 66 -6.99 4.51 -9.64
CA HIS A 66 -7.14 3.76 -10.89
C HIS A 66 -7.17 4.65 -12.14
N HIS A 67 -7.39 5.96 -11.96
CA HIS A 67 -7.62 6.90 -13.05
C HIS A 67 -6.35 7.63 -13.45
N TYR A 68 -6.10 7.75 -14.76
CA TYR A 68 -4.95 8.49 -15.29
C TYR A 68 -5.17 10.00 -15.27
N HIS A 69 -6.43 10.45 -15.28
CA HIS A 69 -6.77 11.87 -15.30
C HIS A 69 -7.43 12.27 -13.99
N PHE A 70 -6.84 13.27 -13.36
CA PHE A 70 -7.35 13.92 -12.17
C PHE A 70 -7.70 15.37 -12.52
N THR A 71 -8.93 15.78 -12.22
CA THR A 71 -9.36 17.18 -12.26
C THR A 71 -8.94 17.89 -10.97
N ASP A 72 -9.04 19.21 -10.95
CA ASP A 72 -8.80 19.99 -9.72
C ASP A 72 -9.72 19.55 -8.57
N ASP A 73 -10.94 19.16 -8.86
CA ASP A 73 -11.88 18.66 -7.84
C ASP A 73 -11.49 17.26 -7.34
N ASP A 74 -10.94 16.41 -8.19
CA ASP A 74 -10.36 15.14 -7.77
C ASP A 74 -9.19 15.37 -6.79
N PHE A 75 -8.29 16.32 -7.10
CA PHE A 75 -7.19 16.66 -6.20
C PHE A 75 -7.70 17.24 -4.88
N LYS A 76 -8.66 18.16 -4.89
CA LYS A 76 -9.29 18.68 -3.66
C LYS A 76 -9.85 17.55 -2.81
N ARG A 77 -10.56 16.59 -3.44
CA ARG A 77 -11.13 15.43 -2.74
C ARG A 77 -10.02 14.57 -2.14
N LEU A 78 -9.00 14.21 -2.91
CA LEU A 78 -7.88 13.39 -2.45
C LEU A 78 -7.14 14.07 -1.28
N LEU A 79 -6.82 15.35 -1.42
CA LEU A 79 -6.13 16.11 -0.38
C LEU A 79 -6.97 16.23 0.90
N SER A 80 -8.30 16.40 0.79
CA SER A 80 -9.20 16.38 1.94
C SER A 80 -9.17 15.04 2.65
N GLN A 81 -9.23 13.91 1.93
CA GLN A 81 -9.14 12.56 2.50
C GLN A 81 -7.81 12.30 3.19
N ILE A 82 -6.70 12.73 2.55
CA ILE A 82 -5.35 12.65 3.13
C ILE A 82 -5.25 13.44 4.44
N ASN A 83 -5.74 14.67 4.45
CA ASN A 83 -5.71 15.53 5.63
C ASN A 83 -6.55 14.93 6.77
N THR A 84 -7.72 14.36 6.47
CA THR A 84 -8.51 13.65 7.46
C THR A 84 -7.74 12.47 8.06
N CYS A 85 -7.06 11.67 7.24
CA CYS A 85 -6.21 10.58 7.76
C CYS A 85 -5.13 11.09 8.70
N ILE A 86 -4.40 12.15 8.31
CA ILE A 86 -3.35 12.77 9.12
C ILE A 86 -3.91 13.30 10.45
N GLN A 87 -5.10 13.91 10.43
CA GLN A 87 -5.78 14.42 11.62
C GLN A 87 -6.09 13.33 12.64
N TYR A 88 -6.42 12.11 12.19
CA TYR A 88 -6.67 10.95 13.03
C TYR A 88 -5.43 10.06 13.26
N ASP A 89 -4.22 10.57 12.99
CA ASP A 89 -2.93 9.86 13.13
C ASP A 89 -2.87 8.55 12.31
N ILE A 90 -3.47 8.56 11.12
CA ILE A 90 -3.39 7.50 10.13
C ILE A 90 -2.46 7.96 8.99
N ILE A 91 -1.51 7.13 8.62
CA ILE A 91 -0.55 7.39 7.55
C ILE A 91 -1.19 7.08 6.19
N PRO A 92 -1.28 8.05 5.26
CA PRO A 92 -1.82 7.79 3.92
C PRO A 92 -0.71 7.33 2.97
N ILE A 93 -0.95 6.23 2.27
CA ILE A 93 -0.12 5.73 1.17
C ILE A 93 -0.92 5.89 -0.13
N ILE A 94 -0.41 6.70 -1.07
CA ILE A 94 -1.02 6.89 -2.38
C ILE A 94 -0.45 5.83 -3.31
N ALA A 95 -1.31 4.97 -3.85
CA ALA A 95 -0.93 3.86 -4.71
C ALA A 95 -1.60 3.96 -6.08
N PHE A 96 -0.86 3.71 -7.16
CA PHE A 96 -1.38 3.76 -8.50
C PHE A 96 -1.54 2.37 -9.11
N SER A 97 -2.74 2.07 -9.61
CA SER A 97 -3.04 0.79 -10.24
C SER A 97 -2.31 0.57 -11.57
N ALA A 98 -2.15 1.63 -12.36
CA ALA A 98 -1.49 1.64 -13.67
C ALA A 98 -1.92 0.47 -14.60
N LYS A 99 -3.21 0.12 -14.61
CA LYS A 99 -3.72 -1.06 -15.32
C LYS A 99 -3.36 -1.09 -16.81
N PRO A 100 -3.57 -0.02 -17.63
CA PRO A 100 -3.19 -0.02 -19.04
C PRO A 100 -1.70 -0.34 -19.25
N TYR A 101 -0.81 0.21 -18.44
CA TYR A 101 0.62 -0.12 -18.50
C TYR A 101 0.88 -1.60 -18.15
N LYS A 102 0.26 -2.14 -17.13
CA LYS A 102 0.42 -3.56 -16.75
C LYS A 102 -0.01 -4.51 -17.86
N GLU A 103 -1.11 -4.18 -18.55
CA GLU A 103 -1.65 -4.96 -19.67
C GLU A 103 -0.79 -4.85 -20.94
N ASN A 104 -0.17 -3.70 -21.17
CA ASN A 104 0.64 -3.44 -22.36
C ASN A 104 1.89 -2.61 -22.06
N PRO A 105 2.88 -3.18 -21.33
CA PRO A 105 4.09 -2.45 -20.96
C PRO A 105 4.90 -2.08 -22.21
N ASN A 106 4.97 -0.79 -22.49
CA ASN A 106 5.73 -0.18 -23.57
C ASN A 106 6.08 1.27 -23.21
N VAL A 107 6.92 1.89 -24.02
CA VAL A 107 7.44 3.24 -23.77
C VAL A 107 6.34 4.28 -23.65
N GLU A 108 5.26 4.19 -24.43
CA GLU A 108 4.17 5.18 -24.41
C GLU A 108 3.33 5.05 -23.12
N GLU A 109 2.97 3.82 -22.74
CA GLU A 109 2.25 3.61 -21.48
C GLU A 109 3.12 3.94 -20.26
N ARG A 110 4.44 3.66 -20.32
CA ARG A 110 5.40 4.06 -19.28
C ARG A 110 5.44 5.56 -19.11
N LYS A 111 5.52 6.34 -20.20
CA LYS A 111 5.48 7.81 -20.15
C LYS A 111 4.22 8.33 -19.46
N LYS A 112 3.06 7.71 -19.71
CA LYS A 112 1.80 8.11 -19.03
C LYS A 112 1.86 7.87 -17.53
N VAL A 113 2.43 6.76 -17.07
CA VAL A 113 2.63 6.48 -15.63
C VAL A 113 3.60 7.49 -15.02
N VAL A 114 4.70 7.78 -15.70
CA VAL A 114 5.69 8.76 -15.23
C VAL A 114 5.08 10.17 -15.13
N GLU A 115 4.32 10.62 -16.13
CA GLU A 115 3.65 11.92 -16.08
C GLU A 115 2.59 11.97 -14.97
N TRP A 116 1.85 10.87 -14.75
CA TRP A 116 0.91 10.77 -13.65
C TRP A 116 1.61 10.97 -12.30
N TRP A 117 2.74 10.32 -12.08
CA TRP A 117 3.51 10.48 -10.84
C TRP A 117 4.12 11.87 -10.70
N LYS A 118 4.56 12.48 -11.78
CA LYS A 118 5.05 13.85 -11.78
C LYS A 118 3.97 14.83 -11.33
N VAL A 119 2.76 14.72 -11.89
CA VAL A 119 1.61 15.55 -11.51
C VAL A 119 1.19 15.29 -10.07
N MET A 120 1.10 14.03 -9.66
CA MET A 120 0.77 13.65 -8.28
C MET A 120 1.80 14.18 -7.29
N ALA A 121 3.08 14.04 -7.59
CA ALA A 121 4.17 14.53 -6.75
C ALA A 121 4.13 16.06 -6.59
N GLU A 122 3.86 16.80 -7.65
CA GLU A 122 3.72 18.28 -7.58
C GLU A 122 2.56 18.69 -6.67
N ASN A 123 1.40 18.02 -6.78
CA ASN A 123 0.24 18.33 -5.94
C ASN A 123 0.42 17.90 -4.47
N CYS A 124 1.34 17.00 -4.19
CA CYS A 124 1.60 16.47 -2.85
C CYS A 124 2.88 17.03 -2.19
N LYS A 125 3.63 17.92 -2.84
CA LYS A 125 4.96 18.37 -2.39
C LYS A 125 4.96 18.98 -0.99
N ASP A 126 3.91 19.72 -0.65
CA ASP A 126 3.78 20.44 0.62
C ASP A 126 3.05 19.62 1.70
N LEU A 127 2.66 18.38 1.40
CA LEU A 127 2.02 17.50 2.38
C LEU A 127 3.02 16.96 3.39
N SER A 128 2.49 16.54 4.55
CA SER A 128 3.24 15.88 5.61
C SER A 128 4.17 14.78 5.06
N PRO A 129 5.39 14.62 5.59
CA PRO A 129 6.29 13.52 5.24
C PRO A 129 5.73 12.13 5.63
N LYS A 130 4.64 12.07 6.40
CA LYS A 130 3.88 10.83 6.63
C LYS A 130 3.22 10.29 5.36
N VAL A 131 2.87 11.15 4.38
CA VAL A 131 2.34 10.70 3.09
C VAL A 131 3.44 10.01 2.30
N SER A 132 3.16 8.84 1.74
CA SER A 132 4.09 8.12 0.86
C SER A 132 3.43 7.71 -0.45
N PHE A 133 4.25 7.27 -1.39
CA PHE A 133 3.84 6.84 -2.72
C PHE A 133 4.15 5.35 -2.91
N ASP A 134 3.22 4.62 -3.53
CA ASP A 134 3.38 3.23 -3.95
C ASP A 134 3.21 3.21 -5.48
N LEU A 135 4.34 3.05 -6.21
CA LEU A 135 4.42 3.41 -7.62
C LEU A 135 3.50 2.60 -8.52
N ILE A 136 3.36 1.32 -8.25
CA ILE A 136 2.50 0.44 -9.03
C ILE A 136 1.99 -0.69 -8.16
N VAL A 137 0.69 -0.69 -7.90
CA VAL A 137 0.05 -1.76 -7.14
C VAL A 137 0.16 -3.06 -7.90
N GLU A 138 0.85 -4.04 -7.33
CA GLU A 138 0.85 -5.43 -7.80
C GLU A 138 1.21 -5.57 -9.30
N PRO A 139 2.51 -5.53 -9.69
CA PRO A 139 2.93 -5.75 -11.08
C PRO A 139 2.39 -7.07 -11.63
N SER A 140 1.32 -7.00 -12.41
CA SER A 140 0.53 -8.11 -12.94
C SER A 140 0.61 -8.19 -14.46
N ASP A 141 -0.26 -8.96 -15.07
CA ASP A 141 -0.47 -9.08 -16.51
C ASP A 141 0.84 -9.32 -17.29
N LYS A 142 1.15 -8.51 -18.28
CA LYS A 142 2.37 -8.69 -19.09
C LYS A 142 3.62 -8.21 -18.35
N VAL A 143 3.52 -7.13 -17.58
CA VAL A 143 4.68 -6.55 -16.87
C VAL A 143 5.27 -7.49 -15.82
N LYS A 144 4.50 -8.43 -15.28
CA LYS A 144 5.00 -9.42 -14.31
C LYS A 144 6.14 -10.29 -14.79
N LYS A 145 6.38 -10.35 -16.10
CA LYS A 145 7.44 -11.13 -16.75
C LYS A 145 8.60 -10.28 -17.22
N ASP A 146 8.45 -8.96 -17.25
CA ASP A 146 9.45 -8.03 -17.74
C ASP A 146 10.08 -7.22 -16.62
N VAL A 147 11.11 -7.81 -16.02
CA VAL A 147 11.86 -7.20 -14.91
C VAL A 147 12.60 -5.94 -15.37
N ALA A 148 13.12 -5.94 -16.60
CA ALA A 148 13.90 -4.81 -17.11
C ALA A 148 13.01 -3.59 -17.32
N GLU A 149 11.85 -3.78 -17.94
CA GLU A 149 10.86 -2.72 -18.15
C GLU A 149 10.32 -2.18 -16.82
N LEU A 150 10.02 -3.05 -15.86
CA LEU A 150 9.55 -2.63 -14.53
C LEU A 150 10.59 -1.79 -13.79
N ASN A 151 11.87 -2.20 -13.80
CA ASN A 151 12.94 -1.43 -13.18
C ASN A 151 13.17 -0.09 -13.92
N SER A 152 13.00 -0.04 -15.25
CA SER A 152 13.06 1.21 -16.01
C SER A 152 11.91 2.16 -15.65
N LEU A 153 10.69 1.64 -15.46
CA LEU A 153 9.58 2.43 -14.97
C LEU A 153 9.91 3.08 -13.61
N TYR A 154 10.46 2.31 -12.68
CA TYR A 154 10.80 2.83 -11.34
C TYR A 154 11.87 3.91 -11.39
N GLU A 155 12.88 3.76 -12.25
CA GLU A 155 13.90 4.78 -12.46
C GLU A 155 13.29 6.10 -12.98
N ASP A 156 12.46 6.01 -14.02
CA ASP A 156 11.83 7.16 -14.63
C ASP A 156 10.84 7.86 -13.66
N CYS A 157 10.00 7.09 -12.96
CA CYS A 157 9.08 7.64 -11.95
C CYS A 157 9.82 8.30 -10.79
N MET A 158 10.89 7.64 -10.30
CA MET A 158 11.67 8.20 -9.21
C MET A 158 12.31 9.53 -9.61
N THR A 159 12.89 9.62 -10.80
CA THR A 159 13.45 10.86 -11.34
C THR A 159 12.41 11.98 -11.35
N ALA A 160 11.20 11.70 -11.83
CA ALA A 160 10.12 12.68 -11.86
C ALA A 160 9.69 13.14 -10.45
N ILE A 161 9.54 12.20 -9.52
CA ILE A 161 9.10 12.48 -8.15
C ILE A 161 10.13 13.29 -7.37
N ARG A 162 11.42 12.97 -7.50
CA ARG A 162 12.49 13.60 -6.72
C ARG A 162 12.70 15.08 -7.03
N ASN A 163 12.22 15.55 -8.18
CA ASN A 163 12.24 16.99 -8.51
C ASN A 163 11.46 17.85 -7.49
N THR A 164 10.39 17.32 -6.91
CA THR A 164 9.54 18.06 -5.96
C THR A 164 9.45 17.42 -4.58
N ASN A 165 9.74 16.12 -4.48
CA ASN A 165 9.67 15.33 -3.26
C ASN A 165 10.99 14.60 -2.98
N PRO A 166 12.10 15.28 -2.71
CA PRO A 166 13.44 14.70 -2.65
C PRO A 166 13.62 13.64 -1.55
N LYS A 167 12.81 13.68 -0.49
CA LYS A 167 12.92 12.81 0.69
C LYS A 167 11.60 12.12 1.07
N ARG A 168 10.61 12.10 0.19
CA ARG A 168 9.36 11.36 0.45
C ARG A 168 9.61 9.86 0.31
N ILE A 169 9.04 9.08 1.22
CA ILE A 169 9.08 7.61 1.10
C ILE A 169 8.32 7.19 -0.17
N VAL A 170 8.98 6.36 -0.96
CA VAL A 170 8.42 5.77 -2.18
C VAL A 170 8.60 4.26 -2.12
N PHE A 171 7.51 3.53 -2.27
CA PHE A 171 7.51 2.07 -2.39
C PHE A 171 7.61 1.63 -3.83
N ILE A 172 8.38 0.57 -4.06
CA ILE A 172 8.47 -0.14 -5.33
C ILE A 172 8.23 -1.62 -5.09
N ALA A 173 7.50 -2.26 -5.99
CA ALA A 173 7.07 -3.65 -5.86
C ALA A 173 7.83 -4.57 -6.83
N PRO A 174 8.19 -5.80 -6.43
CA PRO A 174 8.78 -6.76 -7.35
C PRO A 174 7.73 -7.30 -8.33
N GLN A 175 8.20 -7.86 -9.46
CA GLN A 175 7.36 -8.56 -10.41
C GLN A 175 6.62 -9.77 -9.79
N LYS A 176 5.85 -10.48 -10.61
CA LYS A 176 5.08 -11.67 -10.21
C LYS A 176 4.06 -11.39 -9.12
N LEU A 177 3.26 -10.33 -9.29
CA LEU A 177 2.23 -9.93 -8.32
C LEU A 177 2.84 -9.57 -6.95
N SER A 178 3.92 -8.82 -6.97
CA SER A 178 4.66 -8.41 -5.76
C SER A 178 5.17 -9.59 -4.89
N HIS A 179 5.38 -10.77 -5.50
CA HIS A 179 5.79 -11.95 -4.74
C HIS A 179 7.19 -11.75 -4.11
N PRO A 180 7.42 -12.15 -2.84
CA PRO A 180 8.70 -11.90 -2.15
C PRO A 180 9.91 -12.50 -2.86
N GLU A 181 9.79 -13.63 -3.58
CA GLU A 181 10.88 -14.16 -4.41
C GLU A 181 11.31 -13.23 -5.55
N GLY A 182 10.48 -12.27 -5.92
CA GLY A 182 10.80 -11.25 -6.91
C GLY A 182 11.75 -10.18 -6.40
N LEU A 183 11.83 -9.97 -5.08
CA LEU A 183 12.65 -8.92 -4.47
C LEU A 183 14.12 -8.97 -4.92
N LYS A 184 14.69 -10.17 -5.12
CA LYS A 184 16.08 -10.34 -5.60
C LYS A 184 16.36 -9.76 -6.99
N TYR A 185 15.33 -9.49 -7.78
CA TYR A 185 15.45 -8.88 -9.12
C TYR A 185 15.12 -7.39 -9.12
N LEU A 186 14.66 -6.86 -8.00
CA LEU A 186 14.33 -5.46 -7.84
C LEU A 186 15.62 -4.63 -7.79
N LYS A 187 15.72 -3.62 -8.65
CA LYS A 187 16.83 -2.66 -8.64
C LYS A 187 16.36 -1.37 -8.00
N MET A 188 17.12 -0.88 -7.02
CA MET A 188 16.83 0.42 -6.42
C MET A 188 17.11 1.51 -7.44
N PRO A 189 16.16 2.43 -7.68
CA PRO A 189 16.37 3.57 -8.55
C PRO A 189 17.56 4.44 -8.11
N SER A 190 18.32 4.96 -9.07
CA SER A 190 19.50 5.80 -8.80
C SER A 190 19.16 7.05 -7.99
N GLN A 191 17.99 7.62 -8.23
CA GLN A 191 17.44 8.78 -7.52
C GLN A 191 16.68 8.43 -6.23
N GLY A 192 16.83 7.21 -5.71
CA GLY A 192 16.16 6.76 -4.48
C GLY A 192 16.52 7.60 -3.25
N ASN A 193 17.75 8.15 -3.21
CA ASN A 193 18.26 9.05 -2.17
C ASN A 193 18.11 8.52 -0.74
N GLY A 194 18.07 7.18 -0.56
CA GLY A 194 17.86 6.53 0.74
C GLY A 194 16.41 6.57 1.26
N TYR A 195 15.44 7.03 0.45
CA TYR A 195 14.02 7.13 0.81
C TYR A 195 13.14 6.22 -0.07
N THR A 196 13.68 5.09 -0.51
CA THR A 196 12.96 4.03 -1.22
C THR A 196 12.79 2.84 -0.30
N MET A 197 11.58 2.30 -0.26
CA MET A 197 11.25 1.05 0.44
C MET A 197 10.68 0.04 -0.56
N ALA A 198 10.64 -1.23 -0.21
CA ALA A 198 10.04 -2.24 -1.06
C ALA A 198 8.68 -2.70 -0.52
N GLU A 199 7.70 -2.74 -1.40
CA GLU A 199 6.43 -3.41 -1.15
C GLU A 199 6.53 -4.87 -1.60
N TRP A 200 5.88 -5.77 -0.86
CA TRP A 200 5.63 -7.13 -1.33
C TRP A 200 4.27 -7.63 -0.85
N HIS A 201 3.67 -8.55 -1.63
CA HIS A 201 2.40 -9.15 -1.28
C HIS A 201 2.61 -10.58 -0.83
N PHE A 202 1.85 -10.96 0.19
CA PHE A 202 1.77 -12.34 0.54
C PHE A 202 0.67 -13.02 -0.27
N TYR A 203 0.96 -13.30 -1.52
CA TYR A 203 0.06 -13.93 -2.45
C TYR A 203 -1.36 -13.37 -2.37
N ALA A 204 -1.48 -12.14 -2.64
CA ALA A 204 -2.58 -11.19 -2.60
C ALA A 204 -3.93 -11.62 -2.04
N ALA A 205 -4.35 -12.82 -2.12
CA ALA A 205 -5.73 -13.16 -1.91
C ALA A 205 -5.98 -14.09 -0.71
N GLY A 206 -5.10 -14.17 0.26
CA GLY A 206 -5.37 -14.94 1.48
C GLY A 206 -5.65 -16.44 1.27
N PRO A 207 -6.30 -17.09 2.20
CA PRO A 207 -6.59 -18.52 2.12
C PRO A 207 -7.68 -18.84 1.10
N SER A 208 -7.65 -20.04 0.52
CA SER A 208 -8.72 -20.56 -0.34
C SER A 208 -8.79 -22.08 -0.32
N LYS A 209 -9.99 -22.62 -0.17
CA LYS A 209 -10.26 -24.07 -0.26
C LYS A 209 -10.37 -24.56 -1.70
N THR A 210 -10.57 -23.66 -2.65
CA THR A 210 -10.87 -23.98 -4.06
C THR A 210 -9.77 -23.57 -5.03
N ASN A 211 -8.78 -22.81 -4.60
CA ASN A 211 -7.69 -22.34 -5.43
C ASN A 211 -6.37 -22.95 -4.94
N ASP A 212 -5.90 -23.97 -5.65
CA ASP A 212 -4.67 -24.70 -5.38
C ASP A 212 -3.39 -23.84 -5.42
N LYS A 213 -3.46 -22.65 -6.00
CA LYS A 213 -2.36 -21.67 -5.99
C LYS A 213 -2.21 -20.94 -4.67
N LYS A 214 -3.19 -21.01 -3.79
CA LYS A 214 -3.11 -20.47 -2.43
C LYS A 214 -2.35 -21.41 -1.52
N ARG A 215 -1.74 -20.85 -0.50
CA ARG A 215 -0.86 -21.59 0.41
C ARG A 215 -1.54 -21.98 1.72
N TRP A 216 -2.83 -21.79 1.81
CA TRP A 216 -3.61 -22.13 2.98
C TRP A 216 -4.98 -22.65 2.60
N THR A 217 -5.32 -23.81 3.10
CA THR A 217 -6.66 -24.38 3.01
C THR A 217 -7.28 -24.56 4.40
N THR A 218 -6.60 -25.27 5.30
CA THR A 218 -7.05 -25.56 6.67
C THR A 218 -6.01 -25.26 7.75
N GLY A 219 -4.83 -24.75 7.37
CA GLY A 219 -3.76 -24.40 8.30
C GLY A 219 -2.94 -25.61 8.76
N THR A 220 -2.65 -26.54 7.85
CA THR A 220 -1.75 -27.67 8.18
C THR A 220 -0.34 -27.19 8.53
N ALA A 221 0.48 -28.06 9.11
CA ALA A 221 1.86 -27.73 9.45
C ALA A 221 2.67 -27.35 8.21
N GLU A 222 2.45 -28.05 7.09
CA GLU A 222 3.09 -27.82 5.80
C GLU A 222 2.68 -26.47 5.22
N GLU A 223 1.39 -26.14 5.26
CA GLU A 223 0.87 -24.84 4.79
C GLU A 223 1.46 -23.69 5.61
N LYS A 224 1.50 -23.82 6.92
CA LYS A 224 2.15 -22.86 7.82
C LYS A 224 3.63 -22.69 7.50
N GLN A 225 4.34 -23.79 7.18
CA GLN A 225 5.75 -23.70 6.83
C GLN A 225 5.98 -22.99 5.50
N LEU A 226 5.14 -23.23 4.48
CA LEU A 226 5.21 -22.50 3.20
C LEU A 226 5.05 -20.99 3.39
N ILE A 227 4.16 -20.57 4.28
CA ILE A 227 3.96 -19.16 4.63
C ILE A 227 5.19 -18.59 5.32
N LYS A 228 5.72 -19.26 6.33
CA LYS A 228 6.96 -18.84 7.03
C LYS A 228 8.10 -18.65 6.05
N ASN A 229 8.36 -19.64 5.19
CA ASN A 229 9.42 -19.59 4.19
C ASN A 229 9.28 -18.36 3.27
N SER A 230 8.07 -18.01 2.87
CA SER A 230 7.84 -16.84 2.02
C SER A 230 8.10 -15.51 2.74
N ILE A 231 7.73 -15.42 4.02
CA ILE A 231 8.03 -14.24 4.86
C ILE A 231 9.54 -14.12 5.08
N GLU A 232 10.21 -15.24 5.37
CA GLU A 232 11.66 -15.28 5.58
C GLU A 232 12.46 -14.84 4.36
N VAL A 233 11.99 -15.15 3.14
CA VAL A 233 12.59 -14.62 1.89
C VAL A 233 12.64 -13.09 1.89
N ALA A 234 11.55 -12.43 2.26
CA ALA A 234 11.51 -10.97 2.31
C ALA A 234 12.34 -10.40 3.46
N VAL A 235 12.28 -11.04 4.63
CA VAL A 235 13.07 -10.64 5.82
C VAL A 235 14.57 -10.75 5.53
N ASP A 236 15.01 -11.84 4.92
CA ASP A 236 16.41 -12.05 4.55
C ASP A 236 16.88 -11.08 3.47
N TRP A 237 16.00 -10.78 2.51
CA TRP A 237 16.30 -9.77 1.51
C TRP A 237 16.45 -8.38 2.16
N GLN A 238 15.56 -7.98 3.06
CA GLN A 238 15.65 -6.73 3.82
C GLN A 238 16.99 -6.65 4.58
N LYS A 239 17.36 -7.72 5.30
CA LYS A 239 18.63 -7.77 6.05
C LYS A 239 19.85 -7.62 5.15
N LYS A 240 19.85 -8.27 3.98
CA LYS A 240 20.97 -8.26 3.04
C LYS A 240 21.10 -6.95 2.26
N SER A 241 19.97 -6.36 1.87
CA SER A 241 19.93 -5.14 1.05
C SER A 241 20.00 -3.86 1.89
N GLY A 242 19.58 -3.90 3.16
CA GLY A 242 19.37 -2.72 3.99
C GLY A 242 18.12 -1.93 3.60
N ILE A 243 17.27 -2.45 2.69
CA ILE A 243 16.04 -1.79 2.23
C ILE A 243 14.86 -2.28 3.06
N TYR A 244 14.18 -1.37 3.74
CA TYR A 244 13.00 -1.67 4.55
C TYR A 244 11.80 -2.07 3.70
N THR A 245 10.98 -2.99 4.21
CA THR A 245 9.86 -3.56 3.47
C THR A 245 8.52 -3.37 4.16
N TRP A 246 7.45 -3.55 3.40
CA TRP A 246 6.08 -3.49 3.84
C TRP A 246 5.24 -4.51 3.05
N VAL A 247 4.29 -5.20 3.70
CA VAL A 247 3.32 -6.06 3.02
C VAL A 247 2.16 -5.19 2.56
N GLY A 248 2.08 -4.97 1.25
CA GLY A 248 1.07 -4.10 0.66
C GLY A 248 -0.34 -4.54 0.94
N ALA A 249 -0.65 -5.88 0.75
CA ALA A 249 -1.89 -6.44 1.25
C ALA A 249 -1.87 -7.96 1.37
N TRP A 250 -2.68 -8.44 2.29
CA TRP A 250 -3.17 -9.80 2.37
C TRP A 250 -4.65 -9.80 2.80
N MET A 251 -5.34 -10.93 2.67
CA MET A 251 -6.76 -11.05 3.05
C MET A 251 -6.95 -12.27 3.94
N PRO A 252 -7.84 -12.21 4.94
CA PRO A 252 -8.19 -13.37 5.77
C PRO A 252 -9.14 -14.37 5.09
N GLY A 253 -9.66 -14.07 3.89
CA GLY A 253 -10.51 -14.94 3.08
C GLY A 253 -10.30 -14.70 1.58
N ASP A 254 -10.78 -15.58 0.70
CA ASP A 254 -10.74 -15.39 -0.76
C ASP A 254 -12.03 -14.72 -1.27
N TYR A 255 -12.15 -13.43 -1.03
CA TYR A 255 -13.33 -12.65 -1.40
C TYR A 255 -13.56 -12.55 -2.92
N ASN A 256 -12.50 -12.76 -3.73
CA ASN A 256 -12.61 -12.76 -5.18
C ASN A 256 -13.26 -14.03 -5.74
N LYS A 257 -13.23 -15.12 -4.98
CA LYS A 257 -13.76 -16.45 -5.36
C LYS A 257 -15.03 -16.81 -4.61
N GLY A 258 -15.58 -15.88 -3.84
CA GLY A 258 -16.60 -16.16 -2.85
C GLY A 258 -15.98 -16.69 -1.57
N ASP A 259 -16.52 -16.25 -0.45
CA ASP A 259 -16.01 -16.61 0.86
C ASP A 259 -16.43 -18.03 1.25
N ASN A 260 -15.50 -18.97 1.14
CA ASN A 260 -15.66 -20.36 1.56
C ASN A 260 -15.21 -20.60 3.02
N TYR A 261 -14.75 -19.54 3.70
CA TYR A 261 -14.27 -19.59 5.07
C TYR A 261 -15.29 -19.03 6.04
N SER A 262 -15.58 -19.74 7.11
CA SER A 262 -16.27 -19.19 8.27
C SER A 262 -15.42 -18.12 8.93
N VAL A 263 -16.04 -17.25 9.70
CA VAL A 263 -15.30 -16.20 10.46
C VAL A 263 -14.27 -16.85 11.41
N LYS A 264 -14.57 -18.02 11.97
CA LYS A 264 -13.62 -18.76 12.82
C LYS A 264 -12.36 -19.16 12.05
N GLU A 265 -12.50 -19.72 10.85
CA GLU A 265 -11.36 -20.08 9.99
C GLU A 265 -10.56 -18.85 9.55
N GLN A 266 -11.25 -17.73 9.26
CA GLN A 266 -10.59 -16.46 8.97
C GLN A 266 -9.77 -15.95 10.15
N ILE A 267 -10.27 -16.10 11.38
CA ILE A 267 -9.55 -15.75 12.61
C ILE A 267 -8.30 -16.62 12.78
N GLU A 268 -8.38 -17.92 12.51
CA GLU A 268 -7.24 -18.84 12.60
C GLU A 268 -6.12 -18.42 11.63
N PHE A 269 -6.46 -18.12 10.37
CA PHE A 269 -5.50 -17.64 9.39
C PHE A 269 -4.93 -16.28 9.77
N ALA A 270 -5.79 -15.31 10.12
CA ALA A 270 -5.37 -13.96 10.49
C ALA A 270 -4.47 -13.96 11.73
N SER A 271 -4.78 -14.77 12.74
CA SER A 271 -3.93 -14.91 13.93
C SER A 271 -2.53 -15.40 13.58
N PHE A 272 -2.44 -16.40 12.70
CA PHE A 272 -1.16 -16.93 12.24
C PHE A 272 -0.38 -15.88 11.42
N MET A 273 -1.04 -15.18 10.49
CA MET A 273 -0.40 -14.16 9.66
C MET A 273 0.13 -12.99 10.49
N THR A 274 -0.68 -12.46 11.40
CA THR A 274 -0.27 -11.36 12.28
C THR A 274 0.90 -11.77 13.18
N GLU A 275 0.84 -12.96 13.79
CA GLU A 275 1.92 -13.50 14.62
C GLU A 275 3.25 -13.60 13.84
N GLN A 276 3.22 -14.12 12.61
CA GLN A 276 4.43 -14.25 11.81
C GLN A 276 5.01 -12.89 11.38
N LEU A 277 4.18 -11.93 10.98
CA LEU A 277 4.63 -10.60 10.57
C LEU A 277 5.11 -9.78 11.78
N ASP A 278 4.40 -9.82 12.90
CA ASP A 278 4.77 -9.16 14.15
C ASP A 278 6.13 -9.67 14.70
N LYS A 279 6.39 -10.98 14.58
CA LYS A 279 7.68 -11.59 14.96
C LYS A 279 8.88 -10.92 14.30
N TYR A 280 8.73 -10.45 13.08
CA TYR A 280 9.80 -9.80 12.32
C TYR A 280 9.67 -8.27 12.26
N GLY A 281 8.65 -7.70 12.90
CA GLY A 281 8.38 -6.25 12.88
C GLY A 281 8.02 -5.75 11.47
N ILE A 282 7.43 -6.59 10.62
CA ILE A 282 7.02 -6.21 9.26
C ILE A 282 5.61 -5.63 9.29
N PRO A 283 5.44 -4.36 8.93
CA PRO A 283 4.12 -3.74 8.83
C PRO A 283 3.34 -4.30 7.63
N PHE A 284 2.02 -4.24 7.72
CA PHE A 284 1.15 -4.79 6.68
C PHE A 284 -0.17 -4.03 6.55
N ALA A 285 -0.80 -4.14 5.37
CA ALA A 285 -2.19 -3.77 5.14
C ALA A 285 -3.06 -5.01 4.90
N VAL A 286 -4.34 -4.91 5.27
CA VAL A 286 -5.37 -5.90 4.94
C VAL A 286 -6.24 -5.36 3.81
N ASN A 287 -6.54 -6.18 2.83
CA ASN A 287 -7.40 -5.83 1.70
C ASN A 287 -8.82 -6.35 1.95
N SER A 288 -9.84 -5.57 1.95
CA SER A 288 -9.97 -4.12 1.92
C SER A 288 -11.11 -3.68 2.84
N ASP A 289 -11.24 -2.39 3.07
CA ASP A 289 -12.20 -1.78 3.98
C ASP A 289 -13.66 -2.20 3.73
N ASP A 290 -14.07 -2.28 2.47
CA ASP A 290 -15.43 -2.63 2.04
C ASP A 290 -15.87 -4.05 2.43
N GLN A 291 -14.93 -4.93 2.78
CA GLN A 291 -15.22 -6.27 3.30
C GLN A 291 -15.62 -6.26 4.78
N PHE A 292 -15.21 -5.24 5.52
CA PHE A 292 -15.30 -5.19 6.98
C PHE A 292 -16.14 -4.03 7.51
N TYR A 293 -16.25 -2.94 6.74
CA TYR A 293 -16.91 -1.71 7.14
C TYR A 293 -18.15 -1.44 6.27
N ASP A 294 -19.28 -1.22 6.93
CA ASP A 294 -20.52 -0.80 6.28
C ASP A 294 -20.62 0.73 6.28
N TYR A 295 -20.43 1.33 5.11
CA TYR A 295 -20.46 2.78 4.93
C TYR A 295 -21.87 3.38 5.06
N GLN A 296 -22.93 2.60 4.89
CA GLN A 296 -24.30 3.09 5.09
C GLN A 296 -24.64 3.13 6.59
N ALA A 297 -24.21 2.12 7.33
CA ALA A 297 -24.37 2.06 8.78
C ALA A 297 -23.29 2.84 9.54
N GLU A 298 -22.26 3.35 8.83
CA GLU A 298 -21.07 4.00 9.39
C GLU A 298 -20.41 3.20 10.54
N ASN A 299 -20.34 1.88 10.38
CA ASN A 299 -19.83 0.98 11.42
C ASN A 299 -19.19 -0.28 10.85
N TRP A 300 -18.35 -0.91 11.68
CA TRP A 300 -17.83 -2.24 11.39
C TRP A 300 -18.97 -3.26 11.27
N ILE A 301 -18.87 -4.18 10.30
CA ILE A 301 -19.80 -5.28 10.14
C ILE A 301 -19.68 -6.21 11.37
N PRO A 302 -20.73 -6.38 12.18
CA PRO A 302 -20.65 -6.99 13.51
C PRO A 302 -20.04 -8.39 13.53
N LYS A 303 -20.29 -9.21 12.48
CA LYS A 303 -19.75 -10.58 12.38
C LYS A 303 -18.22 -10.65 12.35
N TYR A 304 -17.54 -9.57 11.98
CA TYR A 304 -16.09 -9.51 11.88
C TYR A 304 -15.39 -8.89 13.09
N LYS A 305 -16.11 -8.54 14.14
CA LYS A 305 -15.53 -7.89 15.33
C LYS A 305 -14.31 -8.64 15.88
N ASP A 306 -14.45 -9.95 16.09
CA ASP A 306 -13.37 -10.76 16.67
C ASP A 306 -12.20 -10.94 15.68
N LEU A 307 -12.48 -11.01 14.38
CA LEU A 307 -11.46 -11.02 13.34
C LEU A 307 -10.65 -9.72 13.33
N LEU A 308 -11.31 -8.57 13.37
CA LEU A 308 -10.67 -7.27 13.42
C LEU A 308 -9.80 -7.09 14.65
N ASN A 309 -10.27 -7.55 15.83
CA ASN A 309 -9.49 -7.53 17.05
C ASN A 309 -8.25 -8.46 17.03
N LYS A 310 -8.22 -9.45 16.14
CA LYS A 310 -7.04 -10.29 15.94
C LYS A 310 -6.05 -9.68 14.95
N ILE A 311 -6.53 -8.90 14.01
CA ILE A 311 -5.69 -8.25 13.01
C ILE A 311 -5.05 -6.98 13.59
N PHE A 312 -5.86 -6.11 14.16
CA PHE A 312 -5.47 -4.79 14.63
C PHE A 312 -5.33 -4.72 16.14
#